data_38b61fbd3e4ba8f12611fa737ca9761c
#
_entry.id   38b61fbd3e4ba8f12611fa737ca9761c
#
_cell.length_a   1.000
_cell.length_b   1.000
_cell.length_c   1.000
_cell.angle_alpha   90.00
_cell.angle_beta   90.00
_cell.angle_gamma   90.00
#
_symmetry.space_group_name_H-M   'P 1'
#
loop_
_entity.id
_entity.type
_entity.pdbx_description
1 polymer ?
#
loop_
_entity_poly.entity_id
_entity_poly.type
_entity_poly.pdbx_seq_one_letter_code
_entity_poly.pdbx_strand_id
1 'polypeptide(L)'
;MLSNQWLYDSFYKGWYYLTKSGAYANATWVGDYYLKQYGKMADAEWIYDPNYQSWYYLNNGGSYARSQWEGNYYLNADGKMATKAWVDSEKYYVDENGKWVEYVKPLNTSWYFQRDSRWGSEILKGITMAVSGCVPTSLSMIFNGFGENTTPIEVARWISENTESMNTNGYVGTRAKGSAAALKAWGFDYKVINTKEDVKQALIEGKTILACVGPGHFVKVAGGAHAIVLSGYQDGKTFVRDPDNNGNSRWFDIDDLWNQRSFDEGDNELGGPFMVVEKVATKK
;
A
#
# COMPACT_ATOMS: atom_id res chain seq x y z
N MET A 1 -45.19 -36.78 6.04
CA MET A 1 -44.65 -35.42 6.25
C MET A 1 -43.37 -35.33 5.43
N LEU A 2 -43.24 -34.30 4.60
CA LEU A 2 -42.00 -34.07 3.79
C LEU A 2 -40.87 -33.62 4.72
N SER A 3 -39.65 -34.17 4.54
CA SER A 3 -38.46 -33.80 5.32
C SER A 3 -37.17 -34.08 4.56
N ASN A 4 -36.07 -33.41 4.94
CA ASN A 4 -34.74 -33.53 4.34
C ASN A 4 -34.76 -33.32 2.81
N GLN A 5 -35.51 -32.34 2.33
CA GLN A 5 -35.61 -32.11 0.90
C GLN A 5 -35.92 -30.64 0.55
N TRP A 6 -35.57 -30.27 -0.67
CA TRP A 6 -35.95 -29.01 -1.26
C TRP A 6 -37.42 -29.03 -1.69
N LEU A 7 -38.08 -27.88 -1.49
CA LEU A 7 -39.46 -27.63 -1.90
C LEU A 7 -39.56 -26.28 -2.58
N TYR A 8 -40.10 -26.26 -3.79
CA TYR A 8 -40.46 -25.00 -4.44
C TYR A 8 -41.90 -24.64 -4.06
N ASP A 9 -42.07 -23.46 -3.47
CA ASP A 9 -43.39 -22.93 -3.14
C ASP A 9 -43.83 -21.96 -4.24
N SER A 10 -44.85 -22.34 -4.96
CA SER A 10 -45.39 -21.56 -6.10
C SER A 10 -46.14 -20.28 -5.67
N PHE A 11 -46.65 -20.23 -4.45
CA PHE A 11 -47.32 -19.07 -3.89
C PHE A 11 -46.30 -17.98 -3.51
N TYR A 12 -45.25 -18.38 -2.76
CA TYR A 12 -44.18 -17.47 -2.35
C TYR A 12 -43.06 -17.33 -3.42
N LYS A 13 -43.18 -18.07 -4.53
CA LYS A 13 -42.24 -18.06 -5.66
C LYS A 13 -40.78 -18.17 -5.18
N GLY A 14 -40.50 -19.28 -4.47
CA GLY A 14 -39.17 -19.49 -3.91
C GLY A 14 -38.91 -20.92 -3.46
N TRP A 15 -37.62 -21.25 -3.34
CA TRP A 15 -37.17 -22.51 -2.81
C TRP A 15 -37.02 -22.45 -1.30
N TYR A 16 -37.37 -23.53 -0.64
CA TYR A 16 -37.27 -23.79 0.81
C TYR A 16 -36.65 -25.17 1.04
N TYR A 17 -35.96 -25.35 2.15
CA TYR A 17 -35.44 -26.64 2.55
C TYR A 17 -36.13 -27.09 3.81
N LEU A 18 -36.74 -28.30 3.76
CA LEU A 18 -37.35 -28.94 4.91
C LEU A 18 -36.32 -29.76 5.66
N THR A 19 -36.12 -29.46 6.93
CA THR A 19 -35.23 -30.19 7.84
C THR A 19 -35.78 -31.60 8.18
N LYS A 20 -35.03 -32.40 8.95
CA LYS A 20 -35.47 -33.70 9.40
C LYS A 20 -36.81 -33.66 10.17
N SER A 21 -37.08 -32.57 10.86
CA SER A 21 -38.34 -32.37 11.58
C SER A 21 -39.53 -31.97 10.69
N GLY A 22 -39.28 -31.68 9.41
CA GLY A 22 -40.26 -31.11 8.48
C GLY A 22 -40.44 -29.58 8.58
N ALA A 23 -39.72 -28.94 9.51
CA ALA A 23 -39.68 -27.47 9.58
C ALA A 23 -38.78 -26.87 8.50
N TYR A 24 -39.05 -25.63 8.09
CA TYR A 24 -38.13 -24.90 7.19
C TYR A 24 -36.78 -24.65 7.85
N ALA A 25 -35.69 -24.90 7.14
CA ALA A 25 -34.39 -24.35 7.48
C ALA A 25 -34.46 -22.81 7.46
N ASN A 26 -33.85 -22.13 8.43
CA ASN A 26 -34.06 -20.70 8.65
C ASN A 26 -32.74 -20.04 9.10
N ALA A 27 -32.36 -18.97 8.42
CA ALA A 27 -31.11 -18.22 8.63
C ALA A 27 -29.88 -19.15 8.73
N THR A 28 -29.71 -20.06 7.76
CA THR A 28 -28.67 -21.09 7.79
C THR A 28 -28.30 -21.58 6.40
N TRP A 29 -27.14 -22.19 6.30
CA TRP A 29 -26.64 -22.86 5.10
C TRP A 29 -27.17 -24.29 4.99
N VAL A 30 -27.50 -24.68 3.77
CA VAL A 30 -27.78 -26.07 3.40
C VAL A 30 -26.94 -26.39 2.15
N GLY A 31 -25.81 -27.04 2.35
CA GLY A 31 -24.79 -27.14 1.29
C GLY A 31 -24.32 -25.79 0.84
N ASP A 32 -24.40 -25.54 -0.46
CA ASP A 32 -23.97 -24.27 -1.10
C ASP A 32 -25.04 -23.16 -1.11
N TYR A 33 -26.19 -23.39 -0.44
CA TYR A 33 -27.36 -22.51 -0.49
C TYR A 33 -27.67 -21.90 0.87
N TYR A 34 -28.02 -20.63 0.90
CA TYR A 34 -28.40 -19.92 2.12
C TYR A 34 -29.92 -19.73 2.21
N LEU A 35 -30.50 -20.19 3.30
CA LEU A 35 -31.91 -19.97 3.64
C LEU A 35 -31.99 -18.72 4.50
N LYS A 36 -32.69 -17.68 4.00
CA LYS A 36 -32.89 -16.41 4.71
C LYS A 36 -33.81 -16.58 5.93
N GLN A 37 -33.95 -15.54 6.71
CA GLN A 37 -34.99 -15.46 7.70
C GLN A 37 -36.34 -15.73 7.05
N TYR A 38 -37.16 -16.59 7.65
CA TYR A 38 -38.41 -17.17 7.14
C TYR A 38 -38.23 -18.25 6.06
N GLY A 39 -37.04 -18.77 5.86
CA GLY A 39 -36.76 -20.00 5.14
C GLY A 39 -36.67 -19.90 3.62
N LYS A 40 -36.88 -18.75 3.00
CA LYS A 40 -36.72 -18.61 1.55
C LYS A 40 -35.22 -18.62 1.17
N MET A 41 -34.87 -19.42 0.18
CA MET A 41 -33.51 -19.48 -0.37
C MET A 41 -33.12 -18.11 -0.96
N ALA A 42 -31.91 -17.66 -0.67
CA ALA A 42 -31.32 -16.48 -1.32
C ALA A 42 -30.96 -16.82 -2.77
N ASP A 43 -31.15 -15.87 -3.69
CA ASP A 43 -30.96 -16.05 -5.12
C ASP A 43 -30.59 -14.74 -5.78
N ALA A 44 -29.46 -14.68 -6.49
CA ALA A 44 -28.92 -13.49 -7.15
C ALA A 44 -28.84 -12.26 -6.21
N GLU A 45 -28.36 -12.44 -4.99
CA GLU A 45 -28.31 -11.38 -3.98
C GLU A 45 -27.14 -11.53 -3.02
N TRP A 46 -26.74 -10.42 -2.41
CA TRP A 46 -25.80 -10.39 -1.31
C TRP A 46 -26.47 -10.74 0.01
N ILE A 47 -25.79 -11.55 0.83
CA ILE A 47 -26.18 -11.81 2.21
C ILE A 47 -24.99 -11.57 3.15
N TYR A 48 -25.28 -11.06 4.34
CA TYR A 48 -24.31 -11.03 5.44
C TYR A 48 -24.60 -12.17 6.41
N ASP A 49 -23.63 -13.03 6.65
CA ASP A 49 -23.73 -14.08 7.65
C ASP A 49 -23.02 -13.67 8.94
N PRO A 50 -23.77 -13.42 10.03
CA PRO A 50 -23.18 -13.00 11.30
C PRO A 50 -22.32 -14.09 11.98
N ASN A 51 -22.54 -15.37 11.69
CA ASN A 51 -21.74 -16.46 12.24
C ASN A 51 -20.33 -16.48 11.65
N TYR A 52 -20.22 -16.16 10.38
CA TYR A 52 -18.93 -16.06 9.67
C TYR A 52 -18.40 -14.63 9.61
N GLN A 53 -19.18 -13.64 10.07
CA GLN A 53 -18.85 -12.20 10.03
C GLN A 53 -18.41 -11.76 8.64
N SER A 54 -19.09 -12.22 7.58
CA SER A 54 -18.71 -11.98 6.21
C SER A 54 -19.90 -11.87 5.27
N TRP A 55 -19.69 -11.13 4.17
CA TRP A 55 -20.61 -11.07 3.06
C TRP A 55 -20.37 -12.23 2.10
N TYR A 56 -21.44 -12.72 1.51
CA TYR A 56 -21.49 -13.74 0.47
C TYR A 56 -22.41 -13.27 -0.64
N TYR A 57 -22.14 -13.68 -1.87
CA TYR A 57 -23.05 -13.48 -2.99
C TYR A 57 -23.62 -14.83 -3.45
N LEU A 58 -24.94 -14.89 -3.59
CA LEU A 58 -25.63 -16.06 -4.12
C LEU A 58 -25.85 -15.84 -5.61
N ASN A 59 -25.31 -16.71 -6.44
CA ASN A 59 -25.51 -16.68 -7.89
C ASN A 59 -26.99 -16.89 -8.26
N ASN A 60 -27.34 -16.60 -9.52
CA ASN A 60 -28.61 -17.04 -10.05
C ASN A 60 -28.74 -18.57 -9.93
N GLY A 61 -29.83 -19.03 -9.29
CA GLY A 61 -30.02 -20.42 -8.88
C GLY A 61 -29.57 -20.74 -7.45
N GLY A 62 -29.08 -19.74 -6.69
CA GLY A 62 -28.91 -19.76 -5.24
C GLY A 62 -27.62 -20.32 -4.70
N SER A 63 -26.71 -20.86 -5.54
CA SER A 63 -25.39 -21.32 -5.06
C SER A 63 -24.50 -20.13 -4.76
N TYR A 64 -23.68 -20.20 -3.68
CA TYR A 64 -22.77 -19.08 -3.40
C TYR A 64 -21.60 -18.98 -4.38
N ALA A 65 -21.23 -17.73 -4.69
CA ALA A 65 -20.12 -17.37 -5.57
C ALA A 65 -18.78 -17.72 -4.92
N ARG A 66 -17.80 -18.18 -5.71
CA ARG A 66 -16.43 -18.53 -5.27
C ARG A 66 -15.41 -18.12 -6.31
N SER A 67 -14.26 -17.59 -5.87
CA SER A 67 -13.13 -17.24 -6.73
C SER A 67 -13.56 -16.42 -7.94
N GLN A 68 -14.47 -15.47 -7.75
CA GLN A 68 -15.02 -14.64 -8.83
C GLN A 68 -15.33 -13.23 -8.37
N TRP A 69 -15.46 -12.35 -9.34
CA TRP A 69 -15.92 -10.98 -9.14
C TRP A 69 -17.44 -10.90 -9.23
N GLU A 70 -18.02 -10.08 -8.33
CA GLU A 70 -19.38 -9.62 -8.44
C GLU A 70 -19.38 -8.08 -8.36
N GLY A 71 -19.51 -7.43 -9.51
CA GLY A 71 -19.25 -6.01 -9.65
C GLY A 71 -17.82 -5.66 -9.28
N ASN A 72 -17.66 -4.82 -8.26
CA ASN A 72 -16.35 -4.39 -7.75
C ASN A 72 -15.86 -5.19 -6.52
N TYR A 73 -16.49 -6.32 -6.21
CA TYR A 73 -16.20 -7.13 -5.03
C TYR A 73 -15.76 -8.53 -5.44
N TYR A 74 -14.75 -9.07 -4.76
CA TYR A 74 -14.23 -10.41 -5.04
C TYR A 74 -14.65 -11.40 -3.96
N LEU A 75 -15.15 -12.55 -4.39
CA LEU A 75 -15.49 -13.67 -3.53
C LEU A 75 -14.31 -14.67 -3.52
N ASN A 76 -13.79 -14.96 -2.34
CA ASN A 76 -12.71 -15.94 -2.14
C ASN A 76 -13.14 -17.36 -2.47
N ALA A 77 -12.21 -18.32 -2.43
CA ALA A 77 -12.51 -19.74 -2.66
C ALA A 77 -13.49 -20.35 -1.66
N ASP A 78 -13.59 -19.78 -0.45
CA ASP A 78 -14.56 -20.14 0.58
C ASP A 78 -15.89 -19.36 0.48
N GLY A 79 -16.04 -18.53 -0.54
CA GLY A 79 -17.23 -17.71 -0.83
C GLY A 79 -17.33 -16.42 -0.04
N LYS A 80 -16.41 -16.14 0.87
CA LYS A 80 -16.40 -14.87 1.62
C LYS A 80 -15.95 -13.72 0.74
N MET A 81 -16.61 -12.57 0.88
CA MET A 81 -16.12 -11.34 0.26
C MET A 81 -14.73 -10.99 0.82
N ALA A 82 -13.79 -10.81 -0.07
CA ALA A 82 -12.44 -10.36 0.29
C ALA A 82 -12.48 -8.90 0.76
N THR A 83 -11.71 -8.59 1.81
CA THR A 83 -11.50 -7.23 2.29
C THR A 83 -10.03 -7.03 2.61
N LYS A 84 -9.50 -5.83 2.35
CA LYS A 84 -8.11 -5.46 2.63
C LYS A 84 -7.10 -6.53 2.14
N ALA A 85 -7.28 -6.99 0.92
CA ALA A 85 -6.55 -8.14 0.38
C ALA A 85 -6.21 -7.98 -1.11
N TRP A 86 -5.12 -8.62 -1.51
CA TRP A 86 -4.82 -8.91 -2.91
C TRP A 86 -5.61 -10.13 -3.35
N VAL A 87 -6.26 -10.05 -4.50
CA VAL A 87 -7.15 -11.08 -5.04
C VAL A 87 -6.83 -11.37 -6.50
N ASP A 88 -7.45 -12.43 -7.04
CA ASP A 88 -7.31 -12.84 -8.44
C ASP A 88 -5.83 -12.97 -8.85
N SER A 89 -5.11 -13.87 -8.17
CA SER A 89 -3.67 -14.12 -8.38
C SER A 89 -2.80 -12.87 -8.12
N GLU A 90 -3.14 -12.11 -7.08
CA GLU A 90 -2.45 -10.87 -6.66
C GLU A 90 -2.47 -9.74 -7.70
N LYS A 91 -3.42 -9.79 -8.63
CA LYS A 91 -3.53 -8.81 -9.70
C LYS A 91 -4.28 -7.55 -9.28
N TYR A 92 -5.27 -7.70 -8.41
CA TYR A 92 -6.14 -6.61 -7.98
C TYR A 92 -6.16 -6.50 -6.46
N TYR A 93 -6.30 -5.28 -5.95
CA TYR A 93 -6.48 -5.04 -4.53
C TYR A 93 -7.92 -4.60 -4.23
N VAL A 94 -8.49 -5.14 -3.16
CA VAL A 94 -9.75 -4.68 -2.58
C VAL A 94 -9.50 -4.02 -1.23
N ASP A 95 -10.13 -2.86 -1.01
CA ASP A 95 -9.96 -2.04 0.19
C ASP A 95 -10.61 -2.68 1.45
N GLU A 96 -10.63 -1.95 2.54
CA GLU A 96 -11.23 -2.40 3.81
C GLU A 96 -12.74 -2.66 3.71
N ASN A 97 -13.43 -2.08 2.72
CA ASN A 97 -14.85 -2.29 2.43
C ASN A 97 -15.08 -3.37 1.36
N GLY A 98 -14.01 -4.02 0.89
CA GLY A 98 -14.04 -5.04 -0.14
C GLY A 98 -14.10 -4.49 -1.57
N LYS A 99 -14.06 -3.18 -1.75
CA LYS A 99 -14.17 -2.56 -3.06
C LYS A 99 -12.82 -2.56 -3.79
N TRP A 100 -12.81 -2.94 -5.07
CA TRP A 100 -11.64 -2.87 -5.93
C TRP A 100 -11.09 -1.44 -6.05
N VAL A 101 -9.75 -1.32 -5.98
CA VAL A 101 -8.99 -0.06 -6.13
C VAL A 101 -8.24 -0.10 -7.46
N GLU A 102 -8.63 0.73 -8.41
CA GLU A 102 -8.07 0.75 -9.77
C GLU A 102 -6.78 1.56 -9.86
N TYR A 103 -6.77 2.76 -9.28
CA TYR A 103 -5.70 3.72 -9.46
C TYR A 103 -5.57 4.66 -8.26
N VAL A 104 -4.36 4.79 -7.76
CA VAL A 104 -4.01 5.78 -6.74
C VAL A 104 -3.07 6.81 -7.37
N LYS A 105 -3.49 8.07 -7.33
CA LYS A 105 -2.72 9.17 -7.93
C LYS A 105 -1.40 9.38 -7.18
N PRO A 106 -0.28 9.57 -7.89
CA PRO A 106 0.99 9.94 -7.27
C PRO A 106 0.92 11.26 -6.50
N LEU A 107 1.78 11.42 -5.51
CA LEU A 107 1.95 12.66 -4.78
C LEU A 107 2.22 13.82 -5.75
N ASN A 108 1.41 14.86 -5.68
CA ASN A 108 1.61 16.05 -6.49
C ASN A 108 2.71 16.92 -5.86
N THR A 109 3.91 16.84 -6.40
CA THR A 109 5.06 17.61 -5.93
C THR A 109 5.96 18.01 -7.10
N SER A 110 6.69 19.11 -6.95
CA SER A 110 7.74 19.51 -7.89
C SER A 110 8.89 18.50 -7.82
N TRP A 111 9.52 18.26 -8.96
CA TRP A 111 10.77 17.52 -8.99
C TRP A 111 11.94 18.41 -8.61
N TYR A 112 12.79 17.95 -7.70
CA TYR A 112 14.04 18.58 -7.33
C TYR A 112 15.23 17.71 -7.73
N PHE A 113 16.32 18.37 -8.19
CA PHE A 113 17.55 17.72 -8.60
C PHE A 113 18.64 17.96 -7.57
N GLN A 114 19.22 16.89 -7.02
CA GLN A 114 20.26 17.03 -5.98
C GLN A 114 21.51 17.76 -6.45
N ARG A 115 21.79 17.72 -7.78
CA ARG A 115 22.93 18.41 -8.42
C ARG A 115 22.57 19.79 -8.96
N ASP A 116 21.40 20.34 -8.63
CA ASP A 116 20.98 21.67 -9.09
C ASP A 116 22.01 22.73 -8.69
N SER A 117 22.31 23.67 -9.60
CA SER A 117 23.29 24.72 -9.38
C SER A 117 23.02 25.62 -8.18
N ARG A 118 21.79 25.67 -7.70
CA ARG A 118 21.38 26.42 -6.51
C ARG A 118 21.94 25.85 -5.20
N TRP A 119 22.24 24.55 -5.15
CA TRP A 119 22.69 23.86 -3.93
C TRP A 119 23.67 22.70 -4.15
N GLY A 120 23.83 22.18 -5.37
CA GLY A 120 24.65 21.00 -5.65
C GLY A 120 26.10 21.14 -5.24
N SER A 121 26.67 22.34 -5.24
CA SER A 121 28.04 22.64 -4.80
C SER A 121 28.19 22.88 -3.28
N GLU A 122 27.08 22.99 -2.53
CA GLU A 122 27.14 23.17 -1.08
C GLU A 122 27.80 21.97 -0.39
N ILE A 123 28.73 22.26 0.51
CA ILE A 123 29.50 21.24 1.23
C ILE A 123 28.92 21.05 2.64
N LEU A 124 28.55 19.83 2.96
CA LEU A 124 27.99 19.43 4.25
C LEU A 124 28.88 18.33 4.85
N LYS A 125 29.54 18.63 5.99
CA LYS A 125 30.53 17.74 6.62
C LYS A 125 31.54 17.16 5.61
N GLY A 126 32.06 18.01 4.72
CA GLY A 126 33.13 17.67 3.76
C GLY A 126 32.67 17.06 2.44
N ILE A 127 31.38 16.85 2.20
CA ILE A 127 30.83 16.24 0.98
C ILE A 127 29.76 17.14 0.38
N THR A 128 29.77 17.26 -0.96
CA THR A 128 28.81 18.13 -1.66
C THR A 128 27.41 17.53 -1.69
N MET A 129 26.40 18.40 -1.77
CA MET A 129 25.00 18.00 -2.00
C MET A 129 24.83 17.18 -3.29
N ALA A 130 25.59 17.51 -4.34
CA ALA A 130 25.60 16.74 -5.58
C ALA A 130 25.93 15.25 -5.39
N VAL A 131 26.72 14.91 -4.36
CA VAL A 131 27.14 13.53 -4.05
C VAL A 131 26.24 12.88 -3.00
N SER A 132 25.90 13.59 -1.92
CA SER A 132 25.24 13.02 -0.75
C SER A 132 23.80 13.48 -0.53
N GLY A 133 23.22 14.22 -1.47
CA GLY A 133 21.95 14.94 -1.32
C GLY A 133 20.68 14.15 -1.64
N CYS A 134 20.74 12.85 -1.94
CA CYS A 134 19.56 12.09 -2.37
C CYS A 134 18.44 12.09 -1.32
N VAL A 135 18.75 11.82 -0.05
CA VAL A 135 17.76 11.81 1.04
C VAL A 135 17.15 13.19 1.26
N PRO A 136 17.90 14.27 1.54
CA PRO A 136 17.30 15.58 1.77
C PRO A 136 16.52 16.10 0.57
N THR A 137 16.93 15.77 -0.67
CA THR A 137 16.18 16.13 -1.87
C THR A 137 14.87 15.35 -1.97
N SER A 138 14.87 14.06 -1.70
CA SER A 138 13.66 13.23 -1.66
C SER A 138 12.70 13.68 -0.58
N LEU A 139 13.19 13.96 0.64
CA LEU A 139 12.39 14.50 1.73
C LEU A 139 11.78 15.85 1.39
N SER A 140 12.56 16.75 0.76
CA SER A 140 12.04 18.05 0.32
C SER A 140 10.89 17.89 -0.69
N MET A 141 10.99 16.96 -1.64
CA MET A 141 9.88 16.64 -2.56
C MET A 141 8.64 16.13 -1.79
N ILE A 142 8.83 15.25 -0.81
CA ILE A 142 7.74 14.75 0.04
C ILE A 142 7.09 15.92 0.80
N PHE A 143 7.86 16.71 1.52
CA PHE A 143 7.37 17.83 2.33
C PHE A 143 6.56 18.83 1.49
N ASN A 144 7.08 19.22 0.34
CA ASN A 144 6.36 20.13 -0.57
C ASN A 144 5.08 19.49 -1.13
N GLY A 145 5.06 18.21 -1.39
CA GLY A 145 3.86 17.49 -1.81
C GLY A 145 2.73 17.50 -0.76
N PHE A 146 3.10 17.63 0.52
CA PHE A 146 2.17 17.80 1.64
C PHE A 146 1.93 19.27 2.04
N GLY A 147 2.42 20.21 1.23
CA GLY A 147 2.15 21.64 1.38
C GLY A 147 3.15 22.41 2.25
N GLU A 148 4.28 21.78 2.64
CA GLU A 148 5.40 22.51 3.24
C GLU A 148 6.18 23.25 2.14
N ASN A 149 6.75 24.39 2.48
CA ASN A 149 7.58 25.17 1.55
C ASN A 149 9.04 25.07 2.00
N THR A 150 9.77 24.08 1.47
CA THR A 150 11.17 23.84 1.84
C THR A 150 12.01 23.43 0.62
N THR A 151 13.30 23.67 0.69
CA THR A 151 14.28 23.33 -0.35
C THR A 151 15.17 22.16 0.08
N PRO A 152 15.78 21.43 -0.87
CA PRO A 152 16.73 20.38 -0.56
C PRO A 152 17.88 20.80 0.37
N ILE A 153 18.39 22.03 0.19
CA ILE A 153 19.51 22.51 1.00
C ILE A 153 19.07 22.86 2.43
N GLU A 154 17.86 23.35 2.66
CA GLU A 154 17.34 23.60 4.02
C GLU A 154 17.21 22.30 4.80
N VAL A 155 16.66 21.24 4.18
CA VAL A 155 16.55 19.91 4.80
C VAL A 155 17.95 19.35 5.07
N ALA A 156 18.88 19.46 4.13
CA ALA A 156 20.23 18.94 4.27
C ALA A 156 21.04 19.66 5.37
N ARG A 157 20.96 20.97 5.45
CA ARG A 157 21.60 21.76 6.52
C ARG A 157 21.04 21.38 7.87
N TRP A 158 19.72 21.30 7.98
CA TRP A 158 19.10 20.90 9.23
C TRP A 158 19.58 19.52 9.70
N ILE A 159 19.60 18.50 8.82
CA ILE A 159 20.09 17.16 9.14
C ILE A 159 21.56 17.21 9.59
N SER A 160 22.39 17.95 8.85
CA SER A 160 23.84 18.10 9.11
C SER A 160 24.14 18.77 10.46
N GLU A 161 23.34 19.75 10.86
CA GLU A 161 23.52 20.55 12.05
C GLU A 161 22.90 19.88 13.30
N ASN A 162 21.80 19.15 13.15
CA ASN A 162 21.02 18.60 14.25
C ASN A 162 21.18 17.10 14.46
N THR A 163 21.94 16.42 13.60
CA THR A 163 22.16 14.97 13.72
C THR A 163 23.61 14.58 13.40
N GLU A 164 24.02 13.40 13.87
CA GLU A 164 25.25 12.74 13.46
C GLU A 164 25.01 11.69 12.34
N SER A 165 23.97 11.89 11.53
CA SER A 165 23.51 10.89 10.56
C SER A 165 23.75 11.27 9.10
N MET A 166 24.46 12.37 8.82
CA MET A 166 24.82 12.79 7.47
C MET A 166 26.34 12.96 7.33
N ASN A 167 26.92 12.28 6.34
CA ASN A 167 28.35 12.37 5.99
C ASN A 167 29.28 12.19 7.20
N THR A 168 29.04 11.20 8.03
CA THR A 168 29.81 10.95 9.26
C THR A 168 30.34 9.52 9.30
N ASN A 169 31.48 9.34 9.99
CA ASN A 169 32.09 8.03 10.23
C ASN A 169 32.34 7.21 8.95
N GLY A 170 32.80 7.87 7.88
CA GLY A 170 33.06 7.22 6.59
C GLY A 170 31.80 6.90 5.75
N TYR A 171 30.61 7.19 6.26
CA TYR A 171 29.36 7.05 5.51
C TYR A 171 29.12 8.28 4.65
N VAL A 172 28.80 8.09 3.38
CA VAL A 172 28.44 9.15 2.43
C VAL A 172 26.93 9.14 2.23
N GLY A 173 26.27 10.24 2.55
CA GLY A 173 24.81 10.36 2.48
C GLY A 173 24.17 10.53 3.86
N THR A 174 22.88 10.26 3.94
CA THR A 174 22.08 10.38 5.17
C THR A 174 21.57 9.02 5.60
N ARG A 175 21.89 8.60 6.81
CA ARG A 175 21.42 7.36 7.44
C ARG A 175 19.92 7.45 7.76
N ALA A 176 19.28 6.31 7.98
CA ALA A 176 17.85 6.22 8.29
C ALA A 176 17.44 7.06 9.50
N LYS A 177 18.26 7.12 10.57
CA LYS A 177 18.00 7.98 11.73
C LYS A 177 17.97 9.47 11.39
N GLY A 178 18.80 9.91 10.45
CA GLY A 178 18.77 11.30 9.95
C GLY A 178 17.50 11.60 9.18
N SER A 179 17.05 10.68 8.35
CA SER A 179 15.76 10.76 7.64
C SER A 179 14.60 10.84 8.63
N ALA A 180 14.58 9.97 9.64
CA ALA A 180 13.56 9.94 10.68
C ALA A 180 13.52 11.22 11.51
N ALA A 181 14.69 11.77 11.87
CA ALA A 181 14.79 13.03 12.60
C ALA A 181 14.24 14.20 11.78
N ALA A 182 14.59 14.29 10.49
CA ALA A 182 14.06 15.31 9.60
C ALA A 182 12.54 15.20 9.42
N LEU A 183 12.00 13.99 9.23
CA LEU A 183 10.56 13.77 9.18
C LEU A 183 9.85 14.36 10.40
N LYS A 184 10.32 14.05 11.61
CA LYS A 184 9.77 14.59 12.84
C LYS A 184 9.87 16.11 12.95
N ALA A 185 11.00 16.69 12.52
CA ALA A 185 11.21 18.14 12.56
C ALA A 185 10.23 18.91 11.64
N TRP A 186 9.82 18.32 10.53
CA TRP A 186 8.84 18.88 9.61
C TRP A 186 7.38 18.47 9.93
N GLY A 187 7.12 17.84 11.09
CA GLY A 187 5.77 17.48 11.52
C GLY A 187 5.22 16.21 10.83
N PHE A 188 6.09 15.30 10.47
CA PHE A 188 5.70 14.00 9.90
C PHE A 188 6.00 12.86 10.86
N ASP A 189 5.16 11.86 10.82
CA ASP A 189 5.43 10.54 11.36
C ASP A 189 5.93 9.60 10.26
N TYR A 190 6.51 8.48 10.69
CA TYR A 190 6.95 7.45 9.75
C TYR A 190 6.73 6.05 10.32
N LYS A 191 6.55 5.09 9.43
CA LYS A 191 6.57 3.66 9.73
C LYS A 191 7.61 3.00 8.84
N VAL A 192 8.58 2.32 9.45
CA VAL A 192 9.54 1.49 8.69
C VAL A 192 8.83 0.23 8.22
N ILE A 193 9.05 -0.13 6.96
CA ILE A 193 8.50 -1.33 6.34
C ILE A 193 9.63 -2.14 5.70
N ASN A 194 9.53 -3.46 5.79
CA ASN A 194 10.56 -4.40 5.34
C ASN A 194 9.99 -5.63 4.62
N THR A 195 8.73 -5.57 4.18
CA THR A 195 8.12 -6.56 3.29
C THR A 195 7.59 -5.91 2.02
N LYS A 196 7.59 -6.64 0.92
CA LYS A 196 7.05 -6.19 -0.36
C LYS A 196 5.54 -5.91 -0.26
N GLU A 197 4.86 -6.74 0.48
CA GLU A 197 3.42 -6.65 0.73
C GLU A 197 3.05 -5.34 1.44
N ASP A 198 3.82 -4.95 2.47
CA ASP A 198 3.62 -3.67 3.15
C ASP A 198 3.88 -2.47 2.23
N VAL A 199 4.85 -2.58 1.30
CA VAL A 199 5.10 -1.54 0.28
C VAL A 199 3.88 -1.39 -0.63
N LYS A 200 3.38 -2.49 -1.18
CA LYS A 200 2.18 -2.50 -2.04
C LYS A 200 0.98 -1.93 -1.31
N GLN A 201 0.74 -2.42 -0.09
CA GLN A 201 -0.38 -1.98 0.74
C GLN A 201 -0.34 -0.47 1.01
N ALA A 202 0.81 0.06 1.43
CA ALA A 202 0.97 1.48 1.70
C ALA A 202 0.68 2.35 0.46
N LEU A 203 1.16 1.92 -0.72
CA LEU A 203 0.95 2.66 -1.96
C LEU A 203 -0.52 2.66 -2.41
N ILE A 204 -1.23 1.54 -2.22
CA ILE A 204 -2.66 1.43 -2.49
C ILE A 204 -3.48 2.31 -1.52
N GLU A 205 -3.06 2.43 -0.28
CA GLU A 205 -3.65 3.33 0.71
C GLU A 205 -3.34 4.81 0.44
N GLY A 206 -2.63 5.11 -0.65
CA GLY A 206 -2.28 6.49 -1.02
C GLY A 206 -1.12 7.08 -0.22
N LYS A 207 -0.38 6.24 0.50
CA LYS A 207 0.77 6.67 1.28
C LYS A 207 1.95 6.98 0.37
N THR A 208 2.87 7.80 0.87
CA THR A 208 4.14 8.12 0.23
C THR A 208 5.27 7.41 0.97
N ILE A 209 6.26 6.92 0.23
CA ILE A 209 7.39 6.18 0.79
C ILE A 209 8.69 6.87 0.40
N LEU A 210 9.56 7.13 1.39
CA LEU A 210 10.99 7.33 1.18
C LEU A 210 11.63 5.95 1.08
N ALA A 211 12.20 5.62 -0.08
CA ALA A 211 12.77 4.31 -0.36
C ALA A 211 14.28 4.42 -0.61
N CYS A 212 15.06 3.66 0.15
CA CYS A 212 16.50 3.49 -0.10
C CYS A 212 16.72 2.24 -0.97
N VAL A 213 17.35 2.44 -2.12
CA VAL A 213 17.65 1.39 -3.12
C VAL A 213 19.16 1.22 -3.27
N GLY A 214 19.57 -0.01 -3.51
CA GLY A 214 20.95 -0.42 -3.76
C GLY A 214 21.26 -0.59 -5.24
N PRO A 215 22.32 -1.37 -5.57
CA PRO A 215 22.73 -1.62 -6.95
C PRO A 215 21.62 -2.17 -7.82
N GLY A 216 21.42 -1.55 -9.00
CA GLY A 216 20.37 -1.91 -9.94
C GLY A 216 20.10 -0.83 -10.97
N HIS A 217 18.84 -0.50 -11.20
CA HIS A 217 18.47 0.55 -12.17
C HIS A 217 18.98 1.93 -11.75
N PHE A 218 18.85 2.29 -10.47
CA PHE A 218 19.15 3.61 -9.94
C PHE A 218 20.62 3.77 -9.51
N VAL A 219 21.27 2.70 -9.09
CA VAL A 219 22.63 2.70 -8.58
C VAL A 219 23.50 1.76 -9.43
N LYS A 220 24.55 2.31 -10.05
CA LYS A 220 25.42 1.55 -10.97
C LYS A 220 26.72 1.03 -10.32
N VAL A 221 27.00 1.46 -9.10
CA VAL A 221 28.21 1.05 -8.36
C VAL A 221 27.87 0.01 -7.29
N ALA A 222 28.72 -1.01 -7.18
CA ALA A 222 28.58 -2.02 -6.12
C ALA A 222 28.71 -1.35 -4.75
N GLY A 223 27.83 -1.71 -3.81
CA GLY A 223 27.81 -1.15 -2.45
C GLY A 223 27.28 0.29 -2.37
N GLY A 224 26.87 0.90 -3.49
CA GLY A 224 26.22 2.20 -3.47
C GLY A 224 24.77 2.11 -3.02
N ALA A 225 24.25 3.23 -2.50
CA ALA A 225 22.85 3.39 -2.15
C ALA A 225 22.29 4.71 -2.69
N HIS A 226 20.99 4.79 -2.84
CA HIS A 226 20.28 5.98 -3.34
C HIS A 226 18.89 6.05 -2.73
N ALA A 227 18.43 7.26 -2.46
CA ALA A 227 17.08 7.49 -1.94
C ALA A 227 16.17 8.06 -3.01
N ILE A 228 14.99 7.49 -3.15
CA ILE A 228 13.95 7.88 -4.09
C ILE A 228 12.60 8.02 -3.38
N VAL A 229 11.65 8.69 -4.02
CA VAL A 229 10.27 8.80 -3.52
C VAL A 229 9.38 7.87 -4.31
N LEU A 230 8.58 7.04 -3.62
CA LEU A 230 7.53 6.22 -4.20
C LEU A 230 6.17 6.79 -3.80
N SER A 231 5.26 6.90 -4.75
CA SER A 231 3.87 7.33 -4.47
C SER A 231 2.93 6.92 -5.59
N GLY A 232 1.66 6.75 -5.25
CA GLY A 232 0.66 6.27 -6.21
C GLY A 232 0.79 4.78 -6.54
N TYR A 233 -0.28 4.22 -7.02
CA TYR A 233 -0.37 2.81 -7.39
C TYR A 233 -1.16 2.64 -8.68
N GLN A 234 -0.68 1.80 -9.56
CA GLN A 234 -1.38 1.38 -10.77
C GLN A 234 -0.88 0.00 -11.21
N ASP A 235 -1.74 -1.00 -11.17
CA ASP A 235 -1.50 -2.34 -11.74
C ASP A 235 -0.11 -2.93 -11.37
N GLY A 236 0.18 -3.00 -10.06
CA GLY A 236 1.46 -3.51 -9.54
C GLY A 236 2.65 -2.56 -9.63
N LYS A 237 2.44 -1.33 -10.12
CA LYS A 237 3.47 -0.32 -10.29
C LYS A 237 3.27 0.86 -9.34
N THR A 238 4.36 1.56 -9.05
CA THR A 238 4.36 2.84 -8.33
C THR A 238 5.10 3.90 -9.12
N PHE A 239 4.71 5.15 -8.95
CA PHE A 239 5.43 6.27 -9.55
C PHE A 239 6.65 6.64 -8.71
N VAL A 240 7.80 6.64 -9.33
CA VAL A 240 9.08 7.05 -8.74
C VAL A 240 9.34 8.53 -9.01
N ARG A 241 9.91 9.23 -8.02
CA ARG A 241 10.64 10.48 -8.24
C ARG A 241 12.07 10.27 -7.80
N ASP A 242 12.98 10.38 -8.74
CA ASP A 242 14.42 10.20 -8.54
C ASP A 242 15.10 11.59 -8.45
N PRO A 243 15.73 11.93 -7.31
CA PRO A 243 16.39 13.21 -7.12
C PRO A 243 17.66 13.38 -7.95
N ASP A 244 18.22 12.32 -8.52
CA ASP A 244 19.44 12.39 -9.35
C ASP A 244 19.17 12.29 -10.86
N ASN A 245 18.01 11.79 -11.27
CA ASN A 245 17.68 11.65 -12.70
C ASN A 245 16.16 11.75 -12.97
N ASN A 246 15.73 12.87 -13.55
CA ASN A 246 14.32 13.05 -13.89
C ASN A 246 13.78 12.04 -14.95
N GLY A 247 14.64 11.46 -15.76
CA GLY A 247 14.26 10.39 -16.69
C GLY A 247 13.75 9.13 -15.98
N ASN A 248 14.09 8.97 -14.70
CA ASN A 248 13.57 7.93 -13.82
C ASN A 248 12.27 8.35 -13.09
N SER A 249 11.77 9.58 -13.27
CA SER A 249 10.50 10.02 -12.69
C SER A 249 9.34 9.47 -13.52
N ARG A 250 9.01 8.20 -13.33
CA ARG A 250 8.01 7.42 -14.08
C ARG A 250 7.51 6.23 -13.27
N TRP A 251 6.61 5.46 -13.84
CA TRP A 251 6.10 4.21 -13.26
C TRP A 251 7.11 3.08 -13.34
N PHE A 252 7.33 2.39 -12.22
CA PHE A 252 8.16 1.20 -12.08
C PHE A 252 7.36 0.08 -11.44
N ASP A 253 7.71 -1.15 -11.78
CA ASP A 253 7.21 -2.34 -11.14
C ASP A 253 7.68 -2.39 -9.68
N ILE A 254 6.76 -2.66 -8.75
CA ILE A 254 7.08 -2.68 -7.32
C ILE A 254 7.98 -3.87 -6.97
N ASP A 255 7.82 -5.01 -7.66
CA ASP A 255 8.65 -6.18 -7.44
C ASP A 255 10.10 -5.91 -7.87
N ASP A 256 10.30 -5.20 -8.99
CA ASP A 256 11.63 -4.79 -9.44
C ASP A 256 12.29 -3.80 -8.47
N LEU A 257 11.53 -2.85 -7.92
CA LEU A 257 12.03 -1.92 -6.90
C LEU A 257 12.38 -2.62 -5.61
N TRP A 258 11.55 -3.56 -5.17
CA TRP A 258 11.81 -4.36 -3.98
C TRP A 258 13.08 -5.20 -4.11
N ASN A 259 13.32 -5.79 -5.27
CA ASN A 259 14.53 -6.57 -5.56
C ASN A 259 15.81 -5.71 -5.54
N GLN A 260 15.69 -4.41 -5.76
CA GLN A 260 16.78 -3.42 -5.72
C GLN A 260 16.88 -2.67 -4.39
N ARG A 261 16.14 -3.06 -3.34
CA ARG A 261 16.20 -2.39 -2.04
C ARG A 261 17.62 -2.37 -1.47
N SER A 262 17.94 -1.34 -0.73
CA SER A 262 19.25 -1.20 -0.09
C SER A 262 19.45 -2.25 1.01
N PHE A 263 20.66 -2.79 1.08
CA PHE A 263 21.15 -3.64 2.18
C PHE A 263 22.23 -2.93 3.00
N ASP A 264 22.46 -1.64 2.76
CA ASP A 264 23.39 -0.84 3.55
C ASP A 264 22.91 -0.74 5.00
N GLU A 265 23.85 -0.87 5.96
CA GLU A 265 23.54 -0.83 7.40
C GLU A 265 22.92 0.52 7.81
N GLY A 266 23.39 1.63 7.25
CA GLY A 266 22.88 2.96 7.54
C GLY A 266 21.44 3.17 7.09
N ASP A 267 21.06 2.59 5.94
CA ASP A 267 19.69 2.63 5.41
C ASP A 267 18.75 1.71 6.22
N ASN A 268 19.29 0.63 6.80
CA ASN A 268 18.54 -0.40 7.51
C ASN A 268 18.59 -0.28 9.04
N GLU A 269 19.27 0.72 9.62
CA GLU A 269 19.49 0.82 11.07
C GLU A 269 18.19 0.98 11.90
N LEU A 270 17.05 1.25 11.26
CA LEU A 270 15.74 1.32 11.89
C LEU A 270 14.85 0.10 11.58
N GLY A 271 15.41 -0.96 10.96
CA GLY A 271 14.72 -2.23 10.73
C GLY A 271 14.21 -2.43 9.30
N GLY A 272 14.55 -1.53 8.38
CA GLY A 272 14.21 -1.67 6.95
C GLY A 272 14.58 -0.43 6.16
N PRO A 273 14.74 -0.56 4.83
CA PRO A 273 15.23 0.52 3.98
C PRO A 273 14.12 1.45 3.46
N PHE A 274 12.86 1.18 3.76
CA PHE A 274 11.71 1.95 3.29
C PHE A 274 10.94 2.54 4.46
N MET A 275 10.58 3.83 4.34
CA MET A 275 9.80 4.56 5.33
C MET A 275 8.51 5.07 4.71
N VAL A 276 7.37 4.58 5.16
CA VAL A 276 6.06 5.21 4.90
C VAL A 276 6.00 6.52 5.65
N VAL A 277 5.65 7.59 4.97
CA VAL A 277 5.61 8.94 5.54
C VAL A 277 4.16 9.39 5.70
N GLU A 278 3.82 9.90 6.86
CA GLU A 278 2.49 10.38 7.20
C GLU A 278 2.56 11.77 7.84
N LYS A 279 1.81 12.74 7.30
CA LYS A 279 1.70 14.05 7.93
C LYS A 279 0.93 13.93 9.24
N VAL A 280 1.49 14.41 10.33
CA VAL A 280 0.79 14.44 11.61
C VAL A 280 -0.35 15.45 11.51
N ALA A 281 -1.58 15.01 11.78
CA ALA A 281 -2.71 15.91 11.83
C ALA A 281 -2.48 16.93 12.96
N THR A 282 -2.36 18.21 12.64
CA THR A 282 -2.38 19.27 13.63
C THR A 282 -3.73 19.22 14.35
N LYS A 283 -3.73 18.86 15.63
CA LYS A 283 -4.94 19.01 16.46
C LYS A 283 -5.30 20.50 16.44
N LYS A 284 -6.40 20.82 15.77
CA LYS A 284 -7.02 22.15 15.83
C LYS A 284 -7.61 22.38 17.21
#